data_505eb1fad83c91731df1d9db23e6ddf4
#
_entry.id   505eb1fad83c91731df1d9db23e6ddf4
#
_cell.length_a   1.000
_cell.length_b   1.000
_cell.length_c   1.000
_cell.angle_alpha   90.00
_cell.angle_beta   90.00
_cell.angle_gamma   90.00
#
_symmetry.space_group_name_H-M   'P 1'
#
loop_
_entity.id
_entity.type
_entity.pdbx_description
1 polymer ?
#
loop_
_entity_poly.entity_id
_entity_poly.type
_entity_poly.pdbx_seq_one_letter_code
_entity_poly.pdbx_strand_id
1 'polypeptide(L)'
;MSKTWRKAGAAVIAAALLCLCACSRESRPAAAPSGKAVAELGRLAFFDASLSASGRMSCASCHSPDHAYGPPNALAVQLGGPDLQAHGTRAVPSLRYLRRTPIWFKTYQSNLRERLTDTDNVPVGGFTWDGRFNTMAEQAAAPLLAANEMANPDIETVVERLARSAYAQRFREVFGPDIFSRPEAAFKALGQALQRFQLDDPSFQPYDSKFDLYLDGKVELSAQELRGLKLFKDRDGGNCAACHIVEPGANGAHPLLTDFSFAAIGVPRNPEIPANADRNYYDMGLCGPARTDQKQEQAYCGMFRTPTLRNVATRGAFFHNGRFHTLEDALRFYVERDTAPQKWYPHPYSKRRFDDLPETMQDNVDRINAPFTLHQGEQPDWSEADIRDVIAFLRTLNDGYTPERASVDSPAVERPPRQASMTH
;
A
#
# COMPACT_ATOMS: atom_id res chain seq x y z
N MET A 1 1.81 -9.62 98.48
CA MET A 1 2.71 -10.75 98.77
C MET A 1 2.68 -11.71 97.60
N SER A 2 3.85 -11.84 97.01
CA SER A 2 4.57 -12.90 96.22
C SER A 2 3.85 -13.53 95.05
N LYS A 3 4.31 -13.17 93.87
CA LYS A 3 5.27 -13.88 93.03
C LYS A 3 5.00 -15.38 92.90
N THR A 4 4.45 -15.80 91.76
CA THR A 4 5.02 -16.85 90.86
C THR A 4 4.02 -17.15 89.78
N TRP A 5 4.27 -16.65 88.59
CA TRP A 5 3.75 -17.21 87.31
C TRP A 5 4.62 -16.71 86.16
N ARG A 6 5.74 -17.41 85.92
CA ARG A 6 6.48 -17.37 84.73
C ARG A 6 7.11 -18.73 84.54
N LYS A 7 6.70 -19.44 83.47
CA LYS A 7 7.43 -20.41 82.64
C LYS A 7 6.51 -21.50 82.13
N ALA A 8 5.71 -21.21 81.15
CA ALA A 8 5.14 -22.20 80.24
C ALA A 8 4.55 -21.43 79.07
N GLY A 9 5.36 -21.16 78.05
CA GLY A 9 4.88 -20.40 76.85
C GLY A 9 5.89 -20.16 75.79
N ALA A 10 6.95 -21.00 75.71
CA ALA A 10 8.03 -20.78 74.72
C ALA A 10 8.34 -21.97 73.78
N ALA A 11 7.46 -22.96 73.70
CA ALA A 11 7.72 -24.19 72.93
C ALA A 11 6.72 -24.49 71.78
N VAL A 12 5.71 -23.64 71.54
CA VAL A 12 4.65 -23.93 70.49
C VAL A 12 4.71 -23.01 69.32
N ILE A 13 5.55 -21.97 69.31
CA ILE A 13 5.63 -21.00 68.15
C ILE A 13 6.68 -21.37 67.13
N ALA A 14 7.58 -22.33 67.38
CA ALA A 14 8.65 -22.70 66.44
C ALA A 14 8.23 -23.76 65.38
N ALA A 15 7.06 -24.42 65.52
CA ALA A 15 6.63 -25.44 64.53
C ALA A 15 5.67 -24.96 63.44
N ALA A 16 5.14 -23.73 63.53
CA ALA A 16 4.18 -23.18 62.56
C ALA A 16 4.82 -22.32 61.45
N LEU A 17 6.11 -22.03 61.46
CA LEU A 17 6.82 -21.19 60.48
C LEU A 17 7.59 -21.97 59.43
N LEU A 18 7.58 -23.30 59.46
CA LEU A 18 8.33 -24.16 58.49
C LEU A 18 7.47 -24.78 57.40
N CYS A 19 6.16 -24.53 57.29
CA CYS A 19 5.25 -25.09 56.29
C CYS A 19 4.75 -24.09 55.22
N LEU A 20 5.20 -22.85 55.18
CA LEU A 20 4.73 -21.84 54.22
C LEU A 20 5.75 -21.44 53.15
N CYS A 21 6.86 -22.18 53.04
CA CYS A 21 7.83 -22.04 51.90
C CYS A 21 7.68 -23.12 50.83
N ALA A 22 6.45 -23.62 50.60
CA ALA A 22 6.15 -24.49 49.48
C ALA A 22 5.68 -23.63 48.30
N CYS A 23 6.68 -23.17 47.49
CA CYS A 23 6.60 -22.98 46.05
C CYS A 23 5.34 -22.32 45.48
N SER A 24 5.18 -21.04 45.62
CA SER A 24 4.70 -20.21 44.53
C SER A 24 5.85 -20.12 43.53
N ARG A 25 5.95 -21.07 42.61
CA ARG A 25 6.63 -20.81 41.31
C ARG A 25 5.75 -19.75 40.62
N GLU A 26 5.98 -18.49 40.93
CA GLU A 26 5.55 -17.41 40.04
C GLU A 26 6.12 -17.78 38.67
N SER A 27 5.23 -18.19 37.77
CA SER A 27 5.58 -18.35 36.37
C SER A 27 6.07 -16.97 35.92
N ARG A 28 7.37 -16.85 35.74
CA ARG A 28 8.00 -15.67 35.15
C ARG A 28 7.19 -15.34 33.90
N PRO A 29 6.64 -14.12 33.75
CA PRO A 29 5.92 -13.79 32.52
C PRO A 29 6.80 -14.15 31.32
N ALA A 30 6.27 -14.93 30.40
CA ALA A 30 7.00 -15.33 29.22
C ALA A 30 7.57 -14.06 28.58
N ALA A 31 8.88 -14.03 28.31
CA ALA A 31 9.50 -12.91 27.63
C ALA A 31 8.73 -12.62 26.35
N ALA A 32 8.44 -11.34 26.07
CA ALA A 32 7.77 -10.98 24.83
C ALA A 32 8.51 -11.62 23.63
N PRO A 33 7.80 -12.21 22.66
CA PRO A 33 8.41 -12.93 21.56
C PRO A 33 9.37 -12.01 20.80
N SER A 34 10.54 -12.53 20.38
CA SER A 34 11.49 -11.73 19.63
C SER A 34 10.90 -11.30 18.29
N GLY A 35 11.11 -10.04 17.90
CA GLY A 35 10.61 -9.52 16.63
C GLY A 35 10.99 -10.40 15.44
N LYS A 36 12.21 -10.96 15.44
CA LYS A 36 12.70 -11.88 14.39
C LYS A 36 11.89 -13.18 14.30
N ALA A 37 11.51 -13.77 15.43
CA ALA A 37 10.70 -15.01 15.42
C ALA A 37 9.30 -14.73 14.87
N VAL A 38 8.70 -13.58 15.22
CA VAL A 38 7.40 -13.14 14.68
C VAL A 38 7.48 -12.87 13.18
N ALA A 39 8.53 -12.17 12.72
CA ALA A 39 8.75 -11.88 11.29
C ALA A 39 8.91 -13.15 10.46
N GLU A 40 9.66 -14.13 10.98
CA GLU A 40 9.84 -15.42 10.29
C GLU A 40 8.53 -16.21 10.17
N LEU A 41 7.66 -16.18 11.19
CA LEU A 41 6.33 -16.76 11.08
C LEU A 41 5.48 -16.05 10.03
N GLY A 42 5.58 -14.72 9.95
CA GLY A 42 4.94 -13.94 8.90
C GLY A 42 5.43 -14.28 7.51
N ARG A 43 6.75 -14.48 7.35
CA ARG A 43 7.35 -14.93 6.09
C ARG A 43 6.81 -16.31 5.68
N LEU A 44 6.80 -17.26 6.58
CA LEU A 44 6.26 -18.60 6.31
C LEU A 44 4.80 -18.53 5.89
N ALA A 45 3.97 -17.77 6.60
CA ALA A 45 2.55 -17.60 6.28
C ALA A 45 2.32 -16.87 4.94
N PHE A 46 3.17 -15.90 4.59
CA PHE A 46 3.07 -15.14 3.34
C PHE A 46 3.19 -16.02 2.09
N PHE A 47 4.00 -17.09 2.17
CA PHE A 47 4.21 -18.05 1.09
C PHE A 47 3.38 -19.33 1.22
N ASP A 48 2.56 -19.48 2.27
CA ASP A 48 1.80 -20.68 2.55
C ASP A 48 0.45 -20.71 1.81
N ALA A 49 0.39 -21.46 0.74
CA ALA A 49 -0.85 -21.65 -0.02
C ALA A 49 -1.92 -22.45 0.73
N SER A 50 -1.54 -23.25 1.73
CA SER A 50 -2.49 -24.06 2.50
C SER A 50 -3.43 -23.23 3.36
N LEU A 51 -3.11 -21.95 3.59
CA LEU A 51 -3.96 -21.00 4.30
C LEU A 51 -5.17 -20.52 3.47
N SER A 52 -5.23 -20.81 2.16
CA SER A 52 -6.38 -20.46 1.31
C SER A 52 -7.41 -21.61 1.23
N ALA A 53 -8.65 -21.26 0.90
CA ALA A 53 -9.71 -22.26 0.66
C ALA A 53 -9.36 -23.19 -0.51
N SER A 54 -8.69 -22.66 -1.55
CA SER A 54 -8.21 -23.45 -2.69
C SER A 54 -7.02 -24.37 -2.35
N GLY A 55 -6.27 -24.08 -1.29
CA GLY A 55 -4.99 -24.73 -1.00
C GLY A 55 -3.88 -24.44 -2.04
N ARG A 56 -4.10 -23.49 -2.95
CA ARG A 56 -3.22 -23.20 -4.10
C ARG A 56 -2.82 -21.73 -4.21
N MET A 57 -3.35 -20.86 -3.35
CA MET A 57 -3.10 -19.42 -3.36
C MET A 57 -2.47 -18.97 -2.03
N SER A 58 -1.40 -18.21 -2.11
CA SER A 58 -0.77 -17.54 -0.97
C SER A 58 -0.76 -16.03 -1.22
N CYS A 59 -0.30 -15.22 -0.25
CA CYS A 59 -0.10 -13.78 -0.46
C CYS A 59 0.85 -13.51 -1.64
N ALA A 60 1.90 -14.32 -1.78
CA ALA A 60 2.88 -14.21 -2.87
C ALA A 60 2.28 -14.50 -4.26
N SER A 61 1.12 -15.16 -4.36
CA SER A 61 0.43 -15.40 -5.64
C SER A 61 -0.02 -14.10 -6.32
N CYS A 62 -0.41 -13.10 -5.53
CA CYS A 62 -0.82 -11.77 -6.03
C CYS A 62 0.24 -10.69 -5.74
N HIS A 63 1.10 -10.90 -4.73
CA HIS A 63 2.15 -9.98 -4.29
C HIS A 63 3.53 -10.63 -4.49
N SER A 64 3.96 -10.76 -5.75
CA SER A 64 5.20 -11.43 -6.13
C SER A 64 6.44 -10.62 -5.72
N PRO A 65 7.40 -11.21 -4.99
CA PRO A 65 8.67 -10.55 -4.69
C PRO A 65 9.43 -10.07 -5.93
N ASP A 66 9.37 -10.85 -7.02
CA ASP A 66 10.04 -10.54 -8.29
C ASP A 66 9.40 -9.35 -9.03
N HIS A 67 8.19 -8.96 -8.61
CA HIS A 67 7.43 -7.82 -9.16
C HIS A 67 7.22 -6.72 -8.11
N ALA A 68 8.22 -6.46 -7.28
CA ALA A 68 8.17 -5.46 -6.21
C ALA A 68 6.97 -5.67 -5.25
N TYR A 69 6.63 -6.92 -4.94
CA TYR A 69 5.44 -7.30 -4.18
C TYR A 69 4.12 -6.74 -4.75
N GLY A 70 4.10 -6.54 -6.05
CA GLY A 70 2.92 -6.26 -6.86
C GLY A 70 2.47 -7.50 -7.65
N PRO A 71 1.50 -7.36 -8.58
CA PRO A 71 0.98 -8.47 -9.35
C PRO A 71 2.03 -9.08 -10.28
N PRO A 72 2.06 -10.43 -10.43
CA PRO A 72 3.03 -11.13 -11.27
C PRO A 72 2.74 -11.05 -12.78
N ASN A 73 1.65 -10.41 -13.17
CA ASN A 73 1.13 -10.36 -14.53
C ASN A 73 0.45 -9.02 -14.82
N ALA A 74 -0.07 -8.85 -16.04
CA ALA A 74 -0.72 -7.63 -16.50
C ALA A 74 -2.26 -7.68 -16.41
N LEU A 75 -2.85 -8.63 -15.67
CA LEU A 75 -4.30 -8.65 -15.47
C LEU A 75 -4.76 -7.37 -14.74
N ALA A 76 -5.85 -6.79 -15.19
CA ALA A 76 -6.46 -5.65 -14.54
C ALA A 76 -6.75 -5.91 -13.06
N VAL A 77 -7.27 -7.10 -12.76
CA VAL A 77 -7.53 -7.63 -11.42
C VAL A 77 -7.09 -9.08 -11.34
N GLN A 78 -6.66 -9.55 -10.18
CA GLN A 78 -6.24 -10.93 -10.00
C GLN A 78 -7.44 -11.86 -9.77
N LEU A 79 -7.23 -13.14 -10.02
CA LEU A 79 -8.21 -14.21 -9.79
C LEU A 79 -7.95 -14.86 -8.43
N GLY A 80 -9.03 -15.18 -7.72
CA GLY A 80 -9.01 -15.86 -6.43
C GLY A 80 -10.21 -16.76 -6.24
N GLY A 81 -10.62 -16.93 -5.00
CA GLY A 81 -11.73 -17.82 -4.65
C GLY A 81 -11.32 -19.30 -4.50
N PRO A 82 -12.26 -20.17 -4.14
CA PRO A 82 -11.98 -21.59 -3.89
C PRO A 82 -11.49 -22.34 -5.13
N ASP A 83 -11.94 -21.92 -6.30
CA ASP A 83 -11.59 -22.51 -7.60
C ASP A 83 -10.57 -21.68 -8.40
N LEU A 84 -10.18 -20.51 -7.90
CA LEU A 84 -9.32 -19.52 -8.55
C LEU A 84 -9.94 -18.90 -9.81
N GLN A 85 -11.25 -18.78 -9.85
CA GLN A 85 -12.01 -18.15 -10.94
C GLN A 85 -12.72 -16.85 -10.52
N ALA A 86 -12.76 -16.54 -9.23
CA ALA A 86 -13.37 -15.32 -8.73
C ALA A 86 -12.49 -14.11 -9.05
N HIS A 87 -13.04 -13.15 -9.79
CA HIS A 87 -12.33 -11.92 -10.13
C HIS A 87 -12.25 -10.97 -8.93
N GLY A 88 -11.09 -10.37 -8.72
CA GLY A 88 -10.97 -9.17 -7.92
C GLY A 88 -11.77 -8.01 -8.49
N THR A 89 -11.92 -6.95 -7.74
CA THR A 89 -12.59 -5.72 -8.18
C THR A 89 -11.63 -4.54 -8.34
N ARG A 90 -10.40 -4.70 -7.87
CA ARG A 90 -9.35 -3.66 -7.90
C ARG A 90 -8.01 -4.26 -8.28
N ALA A 91 -7.18 -3.45 -8.93
CA ALA A 91 -5.79 -3.80 -9.21
C ALA A 91 -5.00 -3.99 -7.91
N VAL A 92 -4.16 -5.02 -7.87
CA VAL A 92 -3.33 -5.33 -6.71
C VAL A 92 -2.25 -4.26 -6.53
N PRO A 93 -2.17 -3.57 -5.38
CA PRO A 93 -1.12 -2.61 -5.10
C PRO A 93 0.19 -3.31 -4.72
N SER A 94 1.33 -2.63 -4.87
CA SER A 94 2.58 -3.09 -4.27
C SER A 94 2.51 -3.05 -2.75
N LEU A 95 3.14 -4.01 -2.08
CA LEU A 95 3.34 -3.99 -0.62
C LEU A 95 4.65 -3.31 -0.21
N ARG A 96 5.46 -2.82 -1.16
CA ARG A 96 6.67 -2.06 -0.82
C ARG A 96 6.34 -0.70 -0.23
N TYR A 97 7.19 -0.22 0.67
CA TYR A 97 7.18 1.14 1.22
C TYR A 97 5.97 1.52 2.08
N LEU A 98 5.27 0.54 2.65
CA LEU A 98 4.07 0.79 3.45
C LEU A 98 4.34 1.20 4.91
N ARG A 99 5.59 1.10 5.40
CA ARG A 99 5.96 1.40 6.80
C ARG A 99 5.51 2.77 7.28
N ARG A 100 5.54 3.80 6.43
CA ARG A 100 5.21 5.19 6.78
C ARG A 100 3.78 5.58 6.41
N THR A 101 2.92 4.63 6.04
CA THR A 101 1.51 4.90 5.79
C THR A 101 0.86 5.38 7.10
N PRO A 102 0.30 6.60 7.15
CA PRO A 102 -0.40 7.08 8.33
C PRO A 102 -1.71 6.31 8.54
N ILE A 103 -2.26 6.34 9.75
CA ILE A 103 -3.65 5.91 9.97
C ILE A 103 -4.57 6.79 9.13
N TRP A 104 -5.72 6.25 8.74
CA TRP A 104 -6.72 7.05 8.04
C TRP A 104 -7.29 8.13 8.95
N PHE A 105 -7.36 9.33 8.49
CA PHE A 105 -8.06 10.42 9.17
C PHE A 105 -8.75 11.35 8.16
N LYS A 106 -9.89 11.85 8.60
CA LYS A 106 -10.66 12.85 7.90
C LYS A 106 -10.11 14.21 8.31
N THR A 107 -9.64 14.98 7.36
CA THR A 107 -9.27 16.36 7.66
C THR A 107 -10.50 17.16 8.02
N TYR A 108 -10.39 18.01 9.02
CA TYR A 108 -11.50 18.80 9.51
C TYR A 108 -11.81 19.93 8.53
N GLN A 109 -13.02 19.96 8.00
CA GLN A 109 -13.44 21.01 7.08
C GLN A 109 -14.65 21.74 7.65
N SER A 110 -14.52 23.05 7.85
CA SER A 110 -15.59 23.85 8.40
C SER A 110 -16.66 24.20 7.36
N ASN A 111 -16.30 24.36 6.08
CA ASN A 111 -17.25 24.71 5.03
C ASN A 111 -16.75 24.43 3.60
N LEU A 112 -17.66 24.51 2.62
CA LEU A 112 -17.38 24.26 1.19
C LEU A 112 -16.31 25.19 0.60
N ARG A 113 -16.22 26.44 1.07
CA ARG A 113 -15.26 27.41 0.55
C ARG A 113 -13.83 27.02 0.92
N GLU A 114 -13.60 26.53 2.14
CA GLU A 114 -12.30 26.01 2.55
C GLU A 114 -11.92 24.77 1.75
N ARG A 115 -12.87 23.89 1.41
CA ARG A 115 -12.62 22.74 0.52
C ARG A 115 -12.13 23.13 -0.86
N LEU A 116 -12.61 24.24 -1.39
CA LEU A 116 -12.26 24.73 -2.73
C LEU A 116 -10.96 25.54 -2.76
N THR A 117 -10.52 26.05 -1.60
CA THR A 117 -9.35 26.91 -1.50
C THR A 117 -8.18 26.30 -0.77
N ASP A 118 -8.41 25.24 -0.01
CA ASP A 118 -7.39 24.53 0.76
C ASP A 118 -7.27 23.08 0.24
N THR A 119 -6.31 22.86 -0.65
CA THR A 119 -6.00 21.56 -1.23
C THR A 119 -5.44 20.58 -0.21
N ASP A 120 -4.99 21.06 0.95
CA ASP A 120 -4.43 20.24 2.03
C ASP A 120 -5.53 19.54 2.87
N ASN A 121 -6.79 19.81 2.57
CA ASN A 121 -7.93 19.39 3.38
C ASN A 121 -8.70 18.19 2.80
N VAL A 122 -7.98 17.23 2.22
CA VAL A 122 -8.52 15.95 1.76
C VAL A 122 -8.25 14.84 2.77
N PRO A 123 -9.07 13.77 2.80
CA PRO A 123 -8.77 12.59 3.62
C PRO A 123 -7.39 12.02 3.32
N VAL A 124 -6.71 11.45 4.33
CA VAL A 124 -5.34 10.95 4.22
C VAL A 124 -5.21 9.61 4.92
N GLY A 125 -4.36 8.74 4.40
CA GLY A 125 -3.89 7.55 5.10
C GLY A 125 -4.74 6.31 4.96
N GLY A 126 -4.49 5.35 5.86
CA GLY A 126 -5.06 4.01 5.80
C GLY A 126 -4.48 3.13 4.70
N PHE A 127 -4.70 1.84 4.81
CA PHE A 127 -4.22 0.84 3.85
C PHE A 127 -5.30 0.47 2.84
N THR A 128 -4.91 -0.05 1.69
CA THR A 128 -5.70 -0.29 0.47
C THR A 128 -6.04 0.96 -0.33
N TRP A 129 -6.69 0.81 -1.48
CA TRP A 129 -7.10 1.92 -2.36
C TRP A 129 -8.10 2.88 -1.70
N ASP A 130 -8.87 2.41 -0.73
CA ASP A 130 -9.89 3.19 -0.02
C ASP A 130 -9.53 3.50 1.45
N GLY A 131 -8.33 3.14 1.88
CA GLY A 131 -7.84 3.47 3.22
C GLY A 131 -8.63 2.85 4.39
N ARG A 132 -9.41 1.77 4.17
CA ARG A 132 -10.34 1.21 5.17
C ARG A 132 -9.69 0.53 6.37
N PHE A 133 -8.38 0.24 6.31
CA PHE A 133 -7.65 -0.36 7.43
C PHE A 133 -6.65 0.64 8.02
N ASN A 134 -6.57 0.71 9.33
CA ASN A 134 -5.66 1.60 10.04
C ASN A 134 -4.30 0.98 10.35
N THR A 135 -4.22 -0.35 10.34
CA THR A 135 -2.98 -1.07 10.58
C THR A 135 -2.68 -2.04 9.44
N MET A 136 -1.40 -2.27 9.21
CA MET A 136 -0.94 -3.26 8.25
C MET A 136 -1.37 -4.68 8.67
N ALA A 137 -1.48 -4.95 9.98
CA ALA A 137 -1.92 -6.24 10.49
C ALA A 137 -3.40 -6.54 10.14
N GLU A 138 -4.27 -5.54 10.28
CA GLU A 138 -5.68 -5.67 9.88
C GLU A 138 -5.79 -5.87 8.36
N GLN A 139 -5.06 -5.08 7.60
CA GLN A 139 -5.06 -5.20 6.13
C GLN A 139 -4.54 -6.58 5.69
N ALA A 140 -3.41 -7.05 6.24
CA ALA A 140 -2.80 -8.32 5.86
C ALA A 140 -3.68 -9.55 6.21
N ALA A 141 -4.55 -9.45 7.21
CA ALA A 141 -5.47 -10.52 7.59
C ALA A 141 -6.74 -10.55 6.72
N ALA A 142 -7.17 -9.42 6.15
CA ALA A 142 -8.43 -9.31 5.42
C ALA A 142 -8.52 -10.23 4.17
N PRO A 143 -7.47 -10.38 3.33
CA PRO A 143 -7.48 -11.28 2.18
C PRO A 143 -7.75 -12.74 2.51
N LEU A 144 -7.43 -13.20 3.72
CA LEU A 144 -7.69 -14.57 4.16
C LEU A 144 -9.19 -14.93 4.11
N LEU A 145 -10.07 -13.95 4.34
CA LEU A 145 -11.53 -14.12 4.40
C LEU A 145 -12.25 -13.60 3.15
N ALA A 146 -11.58 -12.80 2.31
CA ALA A 146 -12.20 -12.22 1.12
C ALA A 146 -12.57 -13.29 0.09
N ALA A 147 -13.85 -13.37 -0.27
CA ALA A 147 -14.39 -14.44 -1.12
C ALA A 147 -13.75 -14.53 -2.51
N ASN A 148 -13.25 -13.42 -3.03
CA ASN A 148 -12.54 -13.33 -4.32
C ASN A 148 -11.01 -13.32 -4.16
N GLU A 149 -10.48 -13.62 -2.97
CA GLU A 149 -9.07 -13.77 -2.68
C GLU A 149 -8.82 -15.16 -2.06
N MET A 150 -8.40 -15.29 -0.79
CA MET A 150 -8.10 -16.60 -0.18
C MET A 150 -9.36 -17.37 0.28
N ALA A 151 -10.50 -16.71 0.38
CA ALA A 151 -11.85 -17.27 0.42
C ALA A 151 -12.16 -18.26 1.57
N ASN A 152 -11.51 -18.14 2.72
CA ASN A 152 -11.94 -18.92 3.87
C ASN A 152 -13.30 -18.41 4.36
N PRO A 153 -14.20 -19.29 4.81
CA PRO A 153 -15.54 -18.89 5.23
C PRO A 153 -15.55 -18.08 6.54
N ASP A 154 -14.59 -18.34 7.40
CA ASP A 154 -14.51 -17.77 8.75
C ASP A 154 -13.08 -17.82 9.32
N ILE A 155 -12.89 -17.17 10.45
CA ILE A 155 -11.64 -17.10 11.21
C ILE A 155 -11.24 -18.49 11.72
N GLU A 156 -12.18 -19.27 12.18
CA GLU A 156 -11.99 -20.62 12.72
C GLU A 156 -11.30 -21.51 11.67
N THR A 157 -11.80 -21.49 10.44
CA THR A 157 -11.22 -22.27 9.33
C THR A 157 -9.77 -21.83 9.02
N VAL A 158 -9.49 -20.52 9.05
CA VAL A 158 -8.11 -20.02 8.87
C VAL A 158 -7.20 -20.58 9.98
N VAL A 159 -7.66 -20.49 11.23
CA VAL A 159 -6.89 -20.94 12.41
C VAL A 159 -6.70 -22.46 12.41
N GLU A 160 -7.70 -23.25 11.99
CA GLU A 160 -7.53 -24.68 11.79
C GLU A 160 -6.48 -25.03 10.74
N ARG A 161 -6.45 -24.30 9.61
CA ARG A 161 -5.42 -24.46 8.59
C ARG A 161 -4.04 -24.12 9.13
N LEU A 162 -3.92 -23.00 9.83
CA LEU A 162 -2.70 -22.55 10.49
C LEU A 162 -2.20 -23.57 11.53
N ALA A 163 -3.11 -24.17 12.31
CA ALA A 163 -2.79 -25.21 13.30
C ALA A 163 -2.27 -26.53 12.67
N ARG A 164 -2.55 -26.75 11.36
CA ARG A 164 -2.05 -27.90 10.60
C ARG A 164 -0.80 -27.59 9.78
N SER A 165 -0.36 -26.30 9.75
CA SER A 165 0.82 -25.89 8.99
C SER A 165 2.11 -26.49 9.55
N ALA A 166 3.15 -26.60 8.70
CA ALA A 166 4.45 -27.11 9.11
C ALA A 166 5.14 -26.25 10.20
N TYR A 167 4.71 -25.02 10.39
CA TYR A 167 5.23 -24.07 11.39
C TYR A 167 4.29 -23.87 12.59
N ALA A 168 3.21 -24.66 12.71
CA ALA A 168 2.26 -24.53 13.81
C ALA A 168 2.90 -24.67 15.20
N GLN A 169 3.90 -25.55 15.35
CA GLN A 169 4.64 -25.69 16.60
C GLN A 169 5.41 -24.40 16.94
N ARG A 170 6.11 -23.81 15.97
CA ARG A 170 6.80 -22.51 16.15
C ARG A 170 5.83 -21.39 16.49
N PHE A 171 4.61 -21.45 15.93
CA PHE A 171 3.55 -20.48 16.23
C PHE A 171 3.12 -20.57 17.71
N ARG A 172 2.99 -21.80 18.26
CA ARG A 172 2.74 -22.01 19.70
C ARG A 172 3.89 -21.54 20.60
N GLU A 173 5.12 -21.75 20.18
CA GLU A 173 6.31 -21.30 20.92
C GLU A 173 6.37 -19.78 21.03
N VAL A 174 5.94 -19.06 19.97
CA VAL A 174 5.98 -17.59 19.92
C VAL A 174 4.76 -16.96 20.60
N PHE A 175 3.56 -17.48 20.36
CA PHE A 175 2.30 -16.84 20.80
C PHE A 175 1.62 -17.55 21.96
N GLY A 176 2.20 -18.64 22.46
CA GLY A 176 1.70 -19.44 23.58
C GLY A 176 1.12 -20.79 23.15
N PRO A 177 1.24 -21.82 24.03
CA PRO A 177 0.83 -23.19 23.71
C PRO A 177 -0.65 -23.30 23.33
N ASP A 178 -1.51 -22.49 23.93
CA ASP A 178 -2.96 -22.53 23.76
C ASP A 178 -3.47 -21.53 22.69
N ILE A 179 -2.59 -21.00 21.82
CA ILE A 179 -2.98 -19.94 20.89
C ILE A 179 -4.11 -20.38 19.97
N PHE A 180 -4.10 -21.62 19.48
CA PHE A 180 -5.10 -22.13 18.54
C PHE A 180 -6.44 -22.50 19.20
N SER A 181 -6.53 -22.53 20.54
CA SER A 181 -7.81 -22.65 21.25
C SER A 181 -8.58 -21.32 21.34
N ARG A 182 -7.98 -20.23 20.84
CA ARG A 182 -8.55 -18.88 20.84
C ARG A 182 -8.49 -18.31 19.43
N PRO A 183 -9.45 -18.63 18.53
CA PRO A 183 -9.37 -18.32 17.10
C PRO A 183 -9.09 -16.84 16.78
N GLU A 184 -9.80 -15.91 17.41
CA GLU A 184 -9.61 -14.47 17.19
C GLU A 184 -8.20 -14.00 17.58
N ALA A 185 -7.66 -14.54 18.68
CA ALA A 185 -6.30 -14.22 19.11
C ALA A 185 -5.26 -14.78 18.15
N ALA A 186 -5.47 -16.02 17.66
CA ALA A 186 -4.60 -16.64 16.67
C ALA A 186 -4.64 -15.92 15.33
N PHE A 187 -5.81 -15.51 14.87
CA PHE A 187 -5.99 -14.75 13.64
C PHE A 187 -5.33 -13.35 13.74
N LYS A 188 -5.52 -12.67 14.85
CA LYS A 188 -4.82 -11.40 15.14
C LYS A 188 -3.29 -11.59 15.15
N ALA A 189 -2.80 -12.65 15.79
CA ALA A 189 -1.38 -12.97 15.83
C ALA A 189 -0.81 -13.27 14.44
N LEU A 190 -1.58 -13.93 13.57
CA LEU A 190 -1.22 -14.15 12.17
C LEU A 190 -1.08 -12.82 11.41
N GLY A 191 -2.05 -11.89 11.56
CA GLY A 191 -1.96 -10.55 10.96
C GLY A 191 -0.74 -9.78 11.48
N GLN A 192 -0.45 -9.87 12.79
CA GLN A 192 0.75 -9.25 13.37
C GLN A 192 2.05 -9.86 12.83
N ALA A 193 2.10 -11.17 12.60
CA ALA A 193 3.25 -11.84 12.02
C ALA A 193 3.46 -11.39 10.57
N LEU A 194 2.41 -11.32 9.76
CA LEU A 194 2.46 -10.82 8.38
C LEU A 194 2.90 -9.34 8.32
N GLN A 195 2.39 -8.49 9.21
CA GLN A 195 2.87 -7.12 9.37
C GLN A 195 4.35 -7.09 9.71
N ARG A 196 4.79 -7.91 10.67
CA ARG A 196 6.18 -7.89 11.14
C ARG A 196 7.14 -8.33 10.05
N PHE A 197 6.79 -9.30 9.24
CA PHE A 197 7.54 -9.69 8.06
C PHE A 197 7.72 -8.49 7.09
N GLN A 198 6.62 -7.81 6.74
CA GLN A 198 6.68 -6.67 5.83
C GLN A 198 7.46 -5.47 6.40
N LEU A 199 7.53 -5.33 7.73
CA LEU A 199 8.29 -4.27 8.37
C LEU A 199 9.79 -4.57 8.49
N ASP A 200 10.16 -5.83 8.70
CA ASP A 200 11.53 -6.23 9.04
C ASP A 200 12.35 -6.73 7.85
N ASP A 201 11.69 -7.29 6.83
CA ASP A 201 12.41 -7.76 5.65
C ASP A 201 12.79 -6.57 4.76
N PRO A 202 14.11 -6.40 4.48
CA PRO A 202 14.60 -5.24 3.72
C PRO A 202 14.07 -5.18 2.28
N SER A 203 13.60 -6.31 1.72
CA SER A 203 13.06 -6.35 0.36
C SER A 203 11.77 -5.54 0.17
N PHE A 204 11.08 -5.20 1.28
CA PHE A 204 9.93 -4.28 1.23
C PHE A 204 10.30 -2.80 1.20
N GLN A 205 11.56 -2.44 1.49
CA GLN A 205 12.01 -1.05 1.56
C GLN A 205 13.49 -0.94 1.15
N PRO A 206 13.90 -1.36 -0.07
CA PRO A 206 15.30 -1.41 -0.46
C PRO A 206 15.94 -0.03 -0.62
N TYR A 207 15.22 1.00 -1.11
CA TYR A 207 15.75 2.33 -1.39
C TYR A 207 17.03 2.31 -2.24
N ASP A 208 17.07 1.50 -3.28
CA ASP A 208 18.19 1.27 -4.18
C ASP A 208 17.84 1.51 -5.66
N SER A 209 16.81 2.33 -5.90
CA SER A 209 16.47 2.78 -7.24
C SER A 209 17.51 3.79 -7.78
N LYS A 210 17.58 3.98 -9.10
CA LYS A 210 18.44 5.01 -9.69
C LYS A 210 18.16 6.40 -9.11
N PHE A 211 16.88 6.71 -8.87
CA PHE A 211 16.47 7.98 -8.28
C PHE A 211 16.94 8.14 -6.84
N ASP A 212 16.91 7.06 -6.02
CA ASP A 212 17.46 7.08 -4.67
C ASP A 212 18.97 7.38 -4.70
N LEU A 213 19.70 6.70 -5.58
CA LEU A 213 21.14 6.93 -5.72
C LEU A 213 21.48 8.33 -6.28
N TYR A 214 20.61 8.89 -7.11
CA TYR A 214 20.71 10.27 -7.57
C TYR A 214 20.52 11.27 -6.41
N LEU A 215 19.50 11.07 -5.58
CA LEU A 215 19.27 11.90 -4.40
C LEU A 215 20.43 11.82 -3.39
N ASP A 216 21.09 10.67 -3.30
CA ASP A 216 22.31 10.46 -2.49
C ASP A 216 23.57 11.05 -3.14
N GLY A 217 23.50 11.59 -4.34
CA GLY A 217 24.66 12.11 -5.08
C GLY A 217 25.61 11.02 -5.59
N LYS A 218 25.17 9.76 -5.68
CA LYS A 218 26.00 8.61 -6.10
C LYS A 218 25.98 8.36 -7.60
N VAL A 219 24.92 8.77 -8.30
CA VAL A 219 24.76 8.64 -9.75
C VAL A 219 24.11 9.90 -10.32
N GLU A 220 24.22 10.09 -11.62
CA GLU A 220 23.53 11.17 -12.33
C GLU A 220 22.37 10.62 -13.14
N LEU A 221 21.31 11.43 -13.28
CA LEU A 221 20.24 11.16 -14.23
C LEU A 221 20.69 11.60 -15.62
N SER A 222 20.27 10.89 -16.65
CA SER A 222 20.46 11.29 -18.05
C SER A 222 19.70 12.59 -18.36
N ALA A 223 20.07 13.26 -19.47
CA ALA A 223 19.36 14.45 -19.91
C ALA A 223 17.85 14.21 -20.14
N GLN A 224 17.48 13.02 -20.59
CA GLN A 224 16.09 12.62 -20.80
C GLN A 224 15.35 12.46 -19.45
N GLU A 225 15.94 11.74 -18.50
CA GLU A 225 15.38 11.54 -17.16
C GLU A 225 15.21 12.87 -16.41
N LEU A 226 16.18 13.81 -16.57
CA LEU A 226 16.08 15.14 -15.98
C LEU A 226 14.95 15.99 -16.62
N ARG A 227 14.73 15.90 -17.92
CA ARG A 227 13.57 16.55 -18.55
C ARG A 227 12.27 15.96 -18.03
N GLY A 228 12.19 14.62 -17.91
CA GLY A 228 11.04 13.94 -17.35
C GLY A 228 10.74 14.35 -15.89
N LEU A 229 11.78 14.46 -15.04
CA LEU A 229 11.64 14.95 -13.67
C LEU A 229 11.15 16.40 -13.63
N LYS A 230 11.65 17.26 -14.53
CA LYS A 230 11.19 18.65 -14.64
C LYS A 230 9.71 18.73 -15.01
N LEU A 231 9.27 17.98 -16.04
CA LEU A 231 7.87 17.91 -16.45
C LEU A 231 6.96 17.35 -15.32
N PHE A 232 7.44 16.33 -14.61
CA PHE A 232 6.73 15.75 -13.49
C PHE A 232 6.50 16.76 -12.33
N LYS A 233 7.41 17.72 -12.15
CA LYS A 233 7.35 18.77 -11.13
C LYS A 233 6.66 20.04 -11.59
N ASP A 234 6.38 20.16 -12.87
CA ASP A 234 5.78 21.37 -13.45
C ASP A 234 4.33 21.53 -12.97
N ARG A 235 4.09 22.57 -12.18
CA ARG A 235 2.79 22.86 -11.56
C ARG A 235 1.74 23.35 -12.55
N ASP A 236 2.18 23.96 -13.63
CA ASP A 236 1.30 24.53 -14.66
C ASP A 236 1.05 23.50 -15.79
N GLY A 237 1.72 22.35 -15.75
CA GLY A 237 1.59 21.25 -16.72
C GLY A 237 1.04 19.98 -16.05
N GLY A 238 1.84 18.91 -16.01
CA GLY A 238 1.42 17.62 -15.46
C GLY A 238 1.11 17.60 -13.96
N ASN A 239 1.74 18.49 -13.19
CA ASN A 239 1.56 18.68 -11.74
C ASN A 239 1.61 17.40 -10.88
N CYS A 240 2.31 16.38 -11.34
CA CYS A 240 2.32 15.05 -10.69
C CYS A 240 2.92 15.11 -9.28
N ALA A 241 3.92 15.97 -9.06
CA ALA A 241 4.60 16.13 -7.78
C ALA A 241 3.72 16.76 -6.68
N ALA A 242 2.56 17.31 -7.01
CA ALA A 242 1.59 17.79 -6.02
C ALA A 242 1.08 16.66 -5.11
N CYS A 243 0.84 15.46 -5.69
CA CYS A 243 0.39 14.28 -4.96
C CYS A 243 1.50 13.23 -4.82
N HIS A 244 2.40 13.13 -5.82
CA HIS A 244 3.50 12.15 -5.83
C HIS A 244 4.83 12.85 -5.49
N ILE A 245 4.98 13.25 -4.24
CA ILE A 245 6.09 14.06 -3.73
C ILE A 245 7.44 13.43 -4.04
N VAL A 246 8.29 14.15 -4.75
CA VAL A 246 9.64 13.71 -5.17
C VAL A 246 10.77 14.31 -4.34
N GLU A 247 10.48 15.33 -3.55
CA GLU A 247 11.45 15.97 -2.68
C GLU A 247 11.82 15.07 -1.50
N PRO A 248 13.12 15.02 -1.12
CA PRO A 248 13.52 14.35 0.09
C PRO A 248 12.81 14.93 1.31
N GLY A 249 12.39 14.05 2.20
CA GLY A 249 11.80 14.44 3.48
C GLY A 249 12.83 15.04 4.44
N ALA A 250 12.38 15.41 5.64
CA ALA A 250 13.24 15.88 6.70
C ALA A 250 14.39 14.88 6.95
N ASN A 251 15.57 15.38 7.26
CA ASN A 251 16.79 14.57 7.47
C ASN A 251 17.23 13.74 6.26
N GLY A 252 16.88 14.13 5.03
CA GLY A 252 17.27 13.44 3.81
C GLY A 252 16.55 12.11 3.56
N ALA A 253 15.42 11.86 4.23
CA ALA A 253 14.66 10.64 3.99
C ALA A 253 14.16 10.57 2.54
N HIS A 254 14.41 9.45 1.86
CA HIS A 254 13.95 9.23 0.50
C HIS A 254 12.43 9.39 0.37
N PRO A 255 11.93 10.02 -0.71
CA PRO A 255 10.51 10.26 -0.93
C PRO A 255 9.77 8.95 -1.17
N LEU A 256 8.52 8.88 -0.71
CA LEU A 256 7.64 7.74 -0.97
C LEU A 256 6.83 7.87 -2.27
N LEU A 257 6.93 8.99 -2.95
CA LEU A 257 6.18 9.32 -4.17
C LEU A 257 4.67 9.15 -3.98
N THR A 258 4.19 9.59 -2.82
CA THR A 258 2.77 9.67 -2.43
C THR A 258 2.66 10.63 -1.25
N ASP A 259 1.58 11.37 -1.19
CA ASP A 259 1.13 12.17 -0.05
C ASP A 259 0.11 11.43 0.82
N PHE A 260 -0.26 10.18 0.42
CA PHE A 260 -1.31 9.37 1.01
C PHE A 260 -2.71 10.01 0.99
N SER A 261 -2.93 11.10 0.26
CA SER A 261 -4.23 11.74 0.10
C SER A 261 -5.15 10.93 -0.83
N PHE A 262 -6.37 11.42 -0.99
CA PHE A 262 -7.38 10.82 -1.85
C PHE A 262 -7.84 11.80 -2.91
N ALA A 263 -8.01 11.30 -4.14
CA ALA A 263 -8.49 12.08 -5.26
C ALA A 263 -9.47 11.29 -6.13
N ALA A 264 -10.46 12.00 -6.68
CA ALA A 264 -11.38 11.46 -7.69
C ALA A 264 -10.91 11.93 -9.07
N ILE A 265 -10.12 11.13 -9.76
CA ILE A 265 -9.51 11.51 -11.05
C ILE A 265 -10.33 11.07 -12.26
N GLY A 266 -11.52 10.46 -12.05
CA GLY A 266 -12.44 10.09 -13.12
C GLY A 266 -11.92 9.03 -14.07
N VAL A 267 -11.21 8.01 -13.57
CA VAL A 267 -10.73 6.89 -14.40
C VAL A 267 -11.91 6.23 -15.11
N PRO A 268 -11.80 5.91 -16.42
CA PRO A 268 -12.89 5.24 -17.14
C PRO A 268 -13.22 3.86 -16.57
N ARG A 269 -14.47 3.47 -16.66
CA ARG A 269 -14.95 2.15 -16.25
C ARG A 269 -14.21 1.05 -16.98
N ASN A 270 -13.73 0.03 -16.24
CA ASN A 270 -12.99 -1.06 -16.85
C ASN A 270 -13.91 -2.26 -17.17
N PRO A 271 -14.14 -2.61 -18.45
CA PRO A 271 -14.94 -3.75 -18.84
C PRO A 271 -14.30 -5.11 -18.55
N GLU A 272 -13.00 -5.15 -18.25
CA GLU A 272 -12.31 -6.39 -17.87
C GLU A 272 -12.68 -6.85 -16.44
N ILE A 273 -13.36 -6.02 -15.66
CA ILE A 273 -13.88 -6.37 -14.34
C ILE A 273 -15.32 -6.84 -14.50
N PRO A 274 -15.65 -8.15 -14.31
CA PRO A 274 -17.00 -8.67 -14.54
C PRO A 274 -18.08 -7.98 -13.72
N ALA A 275 -17.78 -7.52 -12.51
CA ALA A 275 -18.74 -6.76 -11.70
C ALA A 275 -19.24 -5.49 -12.40
N ASN A 276 -18.42 -4.91 -13.30
CA ASN A 276 -18.78 -3.72 -14.07
C ASN A 276 -19.80 -3.98 -15.19
N ALA A 277 -20.16 -5.25 -15.47
CA ALA A 277 -21.27 -5.56 -16.36
C ALA A 277 -22.63 -5.18 -15.76
N ASP A 278 -22.76 -5.17 -14.44
CA ASP A 278 -23.92 -4.60 -13.74
C ASP A 278 -23.83 -3.07 -13.76
N ARG A 279 -24.80 -2.43 -14.43
CA ARG A 279 -24.89 -0.97 -14.56
C ARG A 279 -25.12 -0.25 -13.22
N ASN A 280 -25.57 -0.96 -12.19
CA ASN A 280 -25.82 -0.42 -10.86
C ASN A 280 -24.64 -0.62 -9.91
N TYR A 281 -23.65 -1.40 -10.31
CA TYR A 281 -22.42 -1.57 -9.54
C TYR A 281 -21.44 -0.44 -9.84
N TYR A 282 -20.98 0.22 -8.80
CA TYR A 282 -19.90 1.22 -8.86
C TYR A 282 -18.92 1.00 -7.72
N ASP A 283 -17.63 0.99 -8.02
CA ASP A 283 -16.60 1.11 -7.01
C ASP A 283 -16.34 2.61 -6.75
N MET A 284 -16.91 3.10 -5.68
CA MET A 284 -16.85 4.52 -5.31
C MET A 284 -15.71 4.85 -4.33
N GLY A 285 -14.69 3.98 -4.21
CA GLY A 285 -13.55 4.21 -3.34
C GLY A 285 -13.95 4.39 -1.88
N LEU A 286 -13.72 5.58 -1.32
CA LEU A 286 -14.06 5.91 0.08
C LEU A 286 -15.53 5.69 0.44
N CYS A 287 -16.46 5.87 -0.50
CA CYS A 287 -17.90 5.66 -0.27
C CYS A 287 -18.36 4.20 -0.35
N GLY A 288 -17.51 3.27 -0.74
CA GLY A 288 -17.88 1.86 -0.88
C GLY A 288 -17.79 1.31 -2.31
N PRO A 289 -18.22 0.08 -2.52
CA PRO A 289 -18.89 -0.83 -1.57
C PRO A 289 -17.93 -1.50 -0.55
N ALA A 290 -16.62 -1.55 -0.81
CA ALA A 290 -15.66 -2.24 0.05
C ALA A 290 -15.43 -1.52 1.40
N ARG A 291 -15.59 -0.20 1.43
CA ARG A 291 -15.58 0.63 2.64
C ARG A 291 -16.98 1.10 2.98
N THR A 292 -17.42 0.98 4.22
CA THR A 292 -18.81 1.25 4.61
C THR A 292 -19.00 2.39 5.59
N ASP A 293 -17.96 2.75 6.34
CA ASP A 293 -17.99 3.79 7.39
C ASP A 293 -18.08 5.22 6.83
N GLN A 294 -17.71 5.42 5.54
CA GLN A 294 -17.75 6.71 4.85
C GLN A 294 -18.89 6.83 3.81
N LYS A 295 -19.80 5.87 3.76
CA LYS A 295 -20.84 5.80 2.73
C LYS A 295 -21.81 7.02 2.74
N GLN A 296 -21.91 7.78 3.82
CA GLN A 296 -22.71 8.99 3.92
C GLN A 296 -21.96 10.26 3.43
N GLU A 297 -20.64 10.17 3.24
CA GLU A 297 -19.81 11.29 2.84
C GLU A 297 -19.78 11.42 1.31
N GLN A 298 -20.87 11.91 0.73
CA GLN A 298 -21.06 11.97 -0.73
C GLN A 298 -19.92 12.70 -1.46
N ALA A 299 -19.30 13.68 -0.83
CA ALA A 299 -18.16 14.41 -1.39
C ALA A 299 -16.89 13.53 -1.55
N TYR A 300 -16.82 12.37 -0.92
CA TYR A 300 -15.70 11.43 -1.03
C TYR A 300 -15.92 10.33 -2.05
N CYS A 301 -17.09 10.25 -2.67
CA CYS A 301 -17.40 9.21 -3.63
C CYS A 301 -16.55 9.39 -4.90
N GLY A 302 -15.91 8.31 -5.32
CA GLY A 302 -14.97 8.29 -6.44
C GLY A 302 -13.52 8.59 -6.06
N MET A 303 -13.25 8.88 -4.77
CA MET A 303 -11.89 9.13 -4.30
C MET A 303 -11.17 7.83 -3.96
N PHE A 304 -9.95 7.71 -4.50
CA PHE A 304 -9.01 6.64 -4.23
C PHE A 304 -7.69 7.22 -3.74
N ARG A 305 -7.00 6.45 -2.89
CA ARG A 305 -5.74 6.88 -2.30
C ARG A 305 -4.64 7.00 -3.37
N THR A 306 -3.87 8.09 -3.32
CA THR A 306 -2.66 8.28 -4.11
C THR A 306 -1.68 7.12 -3.84
N PRO A 307 -1.39 6.25 -4.82
CA PRO A 307 -0.43 5.18 -4.63
C PRO A 307 1.01 5.70 -4.67
N THR A 308 1.93 4.94 -4.08
CA THR A 308 3.35 5.17 -4.36
C THR A 308 3.66 4.93 -5.84
N LEU A 309 4.52 5.75 -6.45
CA LEU A 309 5.06 5.51 -7.78
C LEU A 309 6.38 4.73 -7.76
N ARG A 310 6.87 4.33 -6.60
CA ARG A 310 8.02 3.44 -6.52
C ARG A 310 7.71 2.13 -7.21
N ASN A 311 8.62 1.70 -8.09
CA ASN A 311 8.42 0.54 -8.96
C ASN A 311 7.22 0.61 -9.92
N VAL A 312 6.69 1.81 -10.21
CA VAL A 312 5.52 1.95 -11.08
C VAL A 312 5.76 1.38 -12.48
N ALA A 313 6.97 1.47 -13.00
CA ALA A 313 7.30 0.96 -14.34
C ALA A 313 7.42 -0.57 -14.42
N THR A 314 7.33 -1.30 -13.30
CA THR A 314 7.26 -2.77 -13.30
C THR A 314 5.83 -3.30 -13.43
N ARG A 315 4.83 -2.42 -13.40
CA ARG A 315 3.42 -2.79 -13.42
C ARG A 315 2.89 -2.97 -14.84
N GLY A 316 1.96 -3.92 -15.00
CA GLY A 316 1.21 -4.13 -16.24
C GLY A 316 -0.27 -3.74 -16.16
N ALA A 317 -0.71 -3.12 -15.03
CA ALA A 317 -2.05 -2.59 -14.85
C ALA A 317 -2.02 -1.35 -13.94
N PHE A 318 -2.69 -0.27 -14.34
CA PHE A 318 -2.63 1.04 -13.72
C PHE A 318 -3.99 1.51 -13.24
N PHE A 319 -3.99 2.40 -12.25
CA PHE A 319 -5.12 2.87 -11.47
C PHE A 319 -5.76 1.79 -10.60
N HIS A 320 -6.77 2.19 -9.80
CA HIS A 320 -7.45 1.30 -8.87
C HIS A 320 -8.18 0.14 -9.55
N ASN A 321 -8.68 0.36 -10.77
CA ASN A 321 -9.44 -0.63 -11.55
C ASN A 321 -8.62 -1.31 -12.66
N GLY A 322 -7.31 -1.04 -12.76
CA GLY A 322 -6.45 -1.66 -13.77
C GLY A 322 -6.79 -1.31 -15.22
N ARG A 323 -7.45 -0.18 -15.48
CA ARG A 323 -7.99 0.20 -16.80
C ARG A 323 -6.94 0.30 -17.90
N PHE A 324 -5.73 0.67 -17.58
CA PHE A 324 -4.65 0.85 -18.55
C PHE A 324 -3.53 -0.15 -18.31
N HIS A 325 -2.93 -0.64 -19.39
CA HIS A 325 -1.90 -1.69 -19.35
C HIS A 325 -0.50 -1.18 -19.65
N THR A 326 -0.36 0.09 -20.03
CA THR A 326 0.93 0.74 -20.26
C THR A 326 1.05 2.04 -19.48
N LEU A 327 2.28 2.42 -19.09
CA LEU A 327 2.54 3.75 -18.52
C LEU A 327 2.19 4.86 -19.49
N GLU A 328 2.42 4.63 -20.79
CA GLU A 328 2.13 5.59 -21.83
C GLU A 328 0.63 5.93 -21.86
N ASP A 329 -0.25 4.93 -21.88
CA ASP A 329 -1.69 5.15 -21.87
C ASP A 329 -2.17 5.80 -20.57
N ALA A 330 -1.58 5.42 -19.42
CA ALA A 330 -1.90 6.04 -18.14
C ALA A 330 -1.52 7.53 -18.10
N LEU A 331 -0.33 7.90 -18.59
CA LEU A 331 0.09 9.29 -18.66
C LEU A 331 -0.70 10.09 -19.69
N ARG A 332 -0.97 9.47 -20.85
CA ARG A 332 -1.79 10.08 -21.91
C ARG A 332 -3.21 10.37 -21.38
N PHE A 333 -3.79 9.44 -20.61
CA PHE A 333 -5.07 9.69 -19.95
C PHE A 333 -5.01 10.92 -19.05
N TYR A 334 -3.98 11.09 -18.23
CA TYR A 334 -3.86 12.27 -17.37
C TYR A 334 -3.91 13.58 -18.15
N VAL A 335 -3.15 13.71 -19.23
CA VAL A 335 -3.02 14.98 -19.96
C VAL A 335 -4.07 15.18 -21.04
N GLU A 336 -4.78 14.13 -21.49
CA GLU A 336 -5.80 14.22 -22.52
C GLU A 336 -7.23 13.98 -22.00
N ARG A 337 -7.41 13.67 -20.72
CA ARG A 337 -8.73 13.35 -20.13
C ARG A 337 -9.80 14.39 -20.47
N ASP A 338 -9.46 15.65 -20.38
CA ASP A 338 -10.39 16.77 -20.58
C ASP A 338 -10.28 17.40 -21.97
N THR A 339 -9.10 17.37 -22.61
CA THR A 339 -8.89 17.89 -23.97
C THR A 339 -9.45 16.98 -25.07
N ALA A 340 -9.40 15.66 -24.87
CA ALA A 340 -9.87 14.66 -25.83
C ALA A 340 -10.73 13.55 -25.18
N PRO A 341 -11.82 13.90 -24.48
CA PRO A 341 -12.62 12.95 -23.68
C PRO A 341 -13.23 11.80 -24.49
N GLN A 342 -13.40 11.99 -25.81
CA GLN A 342 -13.88 10.95 -26.73
C GLN A 342 -12.93 9.74 -26.86
N LYS A 343 -11.66 9.88 -26.47
CA LYS A 343 -10.72 8.76 -26.44
C LYS A 343 -10.96 7.83 -25.26
N TRP A 344 -11.56 8.33 -24.21
CA TRP A 344 -11.59 7.68 -22.89
C TRP A 344 -12.97 7.20 -22.48
N TYR A 345 -14.03 7.94 -22.84
CA TYR A 345 -15.40 7.70 -22.34
C TYR A 345 -16.39 7.40 -23.44
N PRO A 346 -17.34 6.48 -23.21
CA PRO A 346 -18.37 6.14 -24.20
C PRO A 346 -19.35 7.30 -24.46
N HIS A 347 -19.51 8.22 -23.48
CA HIS A 347 -20.41 9.37 -23.57
C HIS A 347 -19.66 10.68 -23.25
N PRO A 348 -18.66 11.06 -24.05
CA PRO A 348 -17.68 12.09 -23.70
C PRO A 348 -18.26 13.50 -23.54
N TYR A 349 -19.38 13.78 -24.21
CA TYR A 349 -20.01 15.12 -24.26
C TYR A 349 -21.24 15.26 -23.36
N SER A 350 -21.55 14.23 -22.58
CA SER A 350 -22.69 14.22 -21.68
C SER A 350 -22.27 14.50 -20.23
N LYS A 351 -23.26 14.79 -19.39
CA LYS A 351 -23.06 14.81 -17.93
C LYS A 351 -22.63 13.45 -17.36
N ARG A 352 -22.76 12.37 -18.16
CA ARG A 352 -22.36 10.99 -17.81
C ARG A 352 -20.96 10.64 -18.28
N ARG A 353 -20.10 11.62 -18.52
CA ARG A 353 -18.75 11.41 -19.03
C ARG A 353 -17.94 10.44 -18.18
N PHE A 354 -17.94 10.61 -16.85
CA PHE A 354 -17.18 9.79 -15.94
C PHE A 354 -17.97 8.51 -15.57
N ASP A 355 -17.95 7.54 -16.47
CA ASP A 355 -18.81 6.36 -16.48
C ASP A 355 -18.55 5.31 -15.38
N ASP A 356 -17.44 5.47 -14.61
CA ASP A 356 -17.15 4.65 -13.41
C ASP A 356 -17.75 5.25 -12.11
N LEU A 357 -18.56 6.32 -12.23
CA LEU A 357 -19.29 6.93 -11.12
C LEU A 357 -20.76 7.15 -11.48
N PRO A 358 -21.69 7.03 -10.49
CA PRO A 358 -23.06 7.47 -10.66
C PRO A 358 -23.11 8.94 -11.09
N GLU A 359 -24.08 9.30 -11.92
CA GLU A 359 -24.21 10.67 -12.45
C GLU A 359 -24.24 11.73 -11.34
N THR A 360 -24.85 11.43 -10.20
CA THR A 360 -24.97 12.33 -9.05
C THR A 360 -23.65 12.57 -8.31
N MET A 361 -22.61 11.77 -8.58
CA MET A 361 -21.31 11.84 -7.92
C MET A 361 -20.19 12.32 -8.86
N GLN A 362 -20.49 12.58 -10.13
CA GLN A 362 -19.48 12.99 -11.12
C GLN A 362 -18.94 14.41 -10.90
N ASP A 363 -19.63 15.24 -10.10
CA ASP A 363 -19.13 16.57 -9.70
C ASP A 363 -17.98 16.48 -8.69
N ASN A 364 -17.74 15.31 -8.08
CA ASN A 364 -16.59 15.08 -7.21
C ASN A 364 -15.27 14.93 -7.98
N VAL A 365 -15.34 14.67 -9.29
CA VAL A 365 -14.14 14.48 -10.12
C VAL A 365 -13.34 15.78 -10.20
N ASP A 366 -12.04 15.69 -9.94
CA ASP A 366 -11.13 16.83 -10.00
C ASP A 366 -11.09 17.45 -11.39
N ARG A 367 -11.36 18.76 -11.45
CA ARG A 367 -11.36 19.61 -12.66
C ARG A 367 -10.69 20.95 -12.40
N ILE A 368 -10.02 21.10 -11.26
CA ILE A 368 -9.47 22.39 -10.82
C ILE A 368 -7.95 22.34 -10.61
N ASN A 369 -7.37 21.14 -10.53
CA ASN A 369 -5.94 20.96 -10.44
C ASN A 369 -5.37 20.53 -11.80
N ALA A 370 -4.23 21.09 -12.20
CA ALA A 370 -3.52 20.61 -13.38
C ALA A 370 -3.16 19.11 -13.23
N PRO A 371 -3.25 18.33 -14.30
CA PRO A 371 -3.52 18.69 -15.70
C PRO A 371 -5.02 18.77 -16.06
N PHE A 372 -5.94 18.78 -15.09
CA PHE A 372 -7.38 18.64 -15.29
C PHE A 372 -8.11 19.99 -15.47
N THR A 373 -7.37 21.06 -15.64
CA THR A 373 -7.89 22.42 -15.84
C THR A 373 -8.19 22.77 -17.29
N LEU A 374 -7.70 21.95 -18.23
CA LEU A 374 -7.87 22.15 -19.66
C LEU A 374 -9.28 21.76 -20.13
N HIS A 375 -9.67 22.32 -21.29
CA HIS A 375 -10.99 22.12 -21.87
C HIS A 375 -10.89 21.32 -23.19
N GLN A 376 -12.01 20.77 -23.59
CA GLN A 376 -12.10 20.00 -24.82
C GLN A 376 -11.65 20.81 -26.04
N GLY A 377 -10.75 20.23 -26.82
CA GLY A 377 -10.19 20.83 -28.04
C GLY A 377 -8.97 21.71 -27.78
N GLU A 378 -8.61 21.99 -26.55
CA GLU A 378 -7.32 22.58 -26.23
C GLU A 378 -6.16 21.60 -26.46
N GLN A 379 -4.95 22.11 -26.62
CA GLN A 379 -3.77 21.27 -26.73
C GLN A 379 -3.43 20.68 -25.37
N PRO A 380 -3.13 19.39 -25.26
CA PRO A 380 -2.60 18.79 -24.03
C PRO A 380 -1.32 19.48 -23.58
N ASP A 381 -1.08 19.52 -22.28
CA ASP A 381 0.15 20.08 -21.70
C ASP A 381 1.42 19.37 -22.13
N TRP A 382 1.33 18.08 -22.51
CA TRP A 382 2.45 17.27 -22.91
C TRP A 382 2.31 16.78 -24.35
N SER A 383 3.41 16.88 -25.07
CA SER A 383 3.61 16.19 -26.35
C SER A 383 3.98 14.72 -26.14
N GLU A 384 3.98 13.94 -27.22
CA GLU A 384 4.47 12.55 -27.21
C GLU A 384 5.95 12.44 -26.75
N ALA A 385 6.76 13.47 -27.00
CA ALA A 385 8.14 13.51 -26.53
C ALA A 385 8.19 13.71 -25.00
N ASP A 386 7.34 14.57 -24.46
CA ASP A 386 7.26 14.83 -23.03
C ASP A 386 6.77 13.59 -22.26
N ILE A 387 5.78 12.87 -22.79
CA ILE A 387 5.34 11.59 -22.23
C ILE A 387 6.50 10.60 -22.16
N ARG A 388 7.31 10.48 -23.23
CA ARG A 388 8.49 9.59 -23.21
C ARG A 388 9.55 10.04 -22.20
N ASP A 389 9.76 11.33 -22.04
CA ASP A 389 10.69 11.87 -21.05
C ASP A 389 10.22 11.57 -19.60
N VAL A 390 8.92 11.74 -19.32
CA VAL A 390 8.33 11.39 -18.02
C VAL A 390 8.42 9.88 -17.77
N ILE A 391 8.18 9.03 -18.77
CA ILE A 391 8.37 7.57 -18.64
C ILE A 391 9.83 7.24 -18.30
N ALA A 392 10.80 7.92 -18.94
CA ALA A 392 12.21 7.71 -18.62
C ALA A 392 12.50 8.05 -17.15
N PHE A 393 11.95 9.15 -16.64
CA PHE A 393 12.05 9.46 -15.21
C PHE A 393 11.37 8.40 -14.33
N LEU A 394 10.13 7.99 -14.63
CA LEU A 394 9.41 6.98 -13.84
C LEU A 394 10.14 5.63 -13.77
N ARG A 395 10.88 5.27 -14.81
CA ARG A 395 11.74 4.06 -14.80
C ARG A 395 12.89 4.15 -13.81
N THR A 396 13.36 5.36 -13.47
CA THR A 396 14.40 5.54 -12.44
C THR A 396 13.92 5.23 -11.03
N LEU A 397 12.61 5.06 -10.83
CA LEU A 397 11.98 4.74 -9.55
C LEU A 397 11.94 3.22 -9.25
N ASN A 398 12.44 2.39 -10.17
CA ASN A 398 12.53 0.96 -9.98
C ASN A 398 13.71 0.60 -9.09
N ASP A 399 13.44 -0.20 -8.05
CA ASP A 399 14.46 -0.73 -7.14
C ASP A 399 15.38 -1.74 -7.84
N GLY A 400 16.54 -1.98 -7.23
CA GLY A 400 17.55 -2.92 -7.74
C GLY A 400 18.43 -2.35 -8.85
N TYR A 401 18.59 -1.04 -8.90
CA TYR A 401 19.49 -0.40 -9.86
C TYR A 401 20.95 -0.65 -9.52
N THR A 402 21.71 -1.15 -10.52
CA THR A 402 23.17 -1.32 -10.42
C THR A 402 23.87 -0.47 -11.49
N PRO A 403 24.78 0.44 -11.12
CA PRO A 403 25.48 1.31 -12.07
C PRO A 403 26.19 0.59 -13.21
N GLU A 404 26.71 -0.61 -12.97
CA GLU A 404 27.43 -1.43 -13.93
C GLU A 404 26.55 -1.94 -15.09
N ARG A 405 25.27 -2.13 -14.87
CA ARG A 405 24.29 -2.51 -15.93
C ARG A 405 23.98 -1.38 -16.90
N ALA A 406 24.16 -0.13 -16.48
CA ALA A 406 23.86 1.05 -17.32
C ALA A 406 24.94 1.35 -18.35
N SER A 407 26.16 0.86 -18.18
CA SER A 407 27.27 1.12 -19.11
C SER A 407 27.22 0.30 -20.42
N VAL A 408 26.35 -0.70 -20.51
CA VAL A 408 26.24 -1.59 -21.68
C VAL A 408 25.27 -1.05 -22.73
N ASP A 409 24.31 -0.18 -22.34
CA ASP A 409 23.22 0.28 -23.22
C ASP A 409 23.31 1.77 -23.61
N SER A 410 24.34 2.52 -23.22
CA SER A 410 24.46 3.93 -23.58
C SER A 410 25.60 4.15 -24.59
N PRO A 411 25.32 4.72 -25.78
CA PRO A 411 26.40 5.19 -26.66
C PRO A 411 27.21 6.29 -25.97
N ALA A 412 28.52 6.14 -25.97
CA ALA A 412 29.45 7.07 -25.35
C ALA A 412 29.23 8.51 -25.85
N VAL A 413 28.79 9.40 -24.98
CA VAL A 413 28.82 10.83 -25.25
C VAL A 413 30.22 11.33 -24.91
N GLU A 414 30.98 11.75 -25.91
CA GLU A 414 32.28 12.40 -25.76
C GLU A 414 32.15 13.64 -24.84
N ARG A 415 32.95 13.67 -23.81
CA ARG A 415 33.02 14.83 -22.89
C ARG A 415 33.83 15.94 -23.56
N PRO A 416 33.33 17.20 -23.59
CA PRO A 416 34.16 18.32 -23.95
C PRO A 416 35.31 18.52 -22.91
N PRO A 417 36.52 18.97 -23.35
CA PRO A 417 37.66 19.11 -22.46
C PRO A 417 37.39 20.19 -21.39
N ARG A 418 37.78 19.87 -20.13
CA ARG A 418 37.74 20.83 -19.02
C ARG A 418 38.59 22.04 -19.34
N GLN A 419 37.99 23.21 -19.35
CA GLN A 419 38.78 24.46 -19.37
C GLN A 419 39.53 24.61 -18.07
N ALA A 420 40.85 24.73 -18.18
CA ALA A 420 41.70 25.03 -17.05
C ALA A 420 41.37 26.43 -16.50
N SER A 421 41.10 26.51 -15.19
CA SER A 421 40.95 27.78 -14.51
C SER A 421 42.29 28.51 -14.49
N MET A 422 42.41 29.64 -15.16
CA MET A 422 43.48 30.59 -14.95
C MET A 422 43.16 31.37 -13.66
N THR A 423 44.02 31.17 -12.68
CA THR A 423 44.18 32.04 -11.54
C THR A 423 44.77 33.38 -11.95
N HIS A 424 44.11 34.46 -11.60
CA HIS A 424 44.72 35.77 -11.27
C HIS A 424 43.99 36.37 -10.08
#